data_848d0a8d4cfd0675de1c0c8bc13486d4
#
_entry.id   848d0a8d4cfd0675de1c0c8bc13486d4
#
_cell.length_a   1.000
_cell.length_b   1.000
_cell.length_c   1.000
_cell.angle_alpha   90.00
_cell.angle_beta   90.00
_cell.angle_gamma   90.00
#
_symmetry.space_group_name_H-M   'P 1'
#
loop_
_entity.id
_entity.type
_entity.pdbx_description
1 polymer ?
#
loop_
_entity_poly.entity_id
_entity_poly.type
_entity_poly.pdbx_seq_one_letter_code
_entity_poly.pdbx_strand_id
1 'polypeptide(L)'
;MSGRPTSISTQSTRSILTWPIAAPVPEQEHQFLINPYGYFFNEITASSLVKVDLDGNIVEPTEYMINPAGFTIHSAIHAAREDAKFVLHVHTDAGIAVAATKEGLLPISQHALAVLPNLAYHDYEGIALNLDERERLVQDLGDKTSML
;
A
#
# COMPACT_ATOMS: atom_id res chain seq x y z
N MET A 1 -22.49 34.28 -35.33
CA MET A 1 -22.60 33.77 -33.96
C MET A 1 -21.74 32.51 -33.86
N SER A 2 -20.54 32.68 -33.37
CA SER A 2 -19.52 31.63 -33.29
C SER A 2 -19.55 30.98 -31.90
N GLY A 3 -20.10 29.79 -31.85
CA GLY A 3 -20.02 28.96 -30.63
C GLY A 3 -18.61 28.39 -30.46
N ARG A 4 -17.88 28.83 -29.43
CA ARG A 4 -16.65 28.21 -29.01
C ARG A 4 -16.99 26.81 -28.42
N PRO A 5 -16.24 25.76 -28.76
CA PRO A 5 -16.32 24.52 -28.02
C PRO A 5 -15.70 24.76 -26.63
N THR A 6 -16.48 24.55 -25.59
CA THR A 6 -15.98 24.43 -24.22
C THR A 6 -15.08 23.23 -24.15
N SER A 7 -13.77 23.46 -24.06
CA SER A 7 -12.80 22.42 -23.70
C SER A 7 -13.13 21.91 -22.29
N ILE A 8 -13.66 20.73 -22.21
CA ILE A 8 -13.69 19.96 -20.96
C ILE A 8 -12.23 19.66 -20.65
N SER A 9 -11.65 20.44 -19.73
CA SER A 9 -10.38 20.08 -19.13
C SER A 9 -10.63 18.78 -18.35
N THR A 10 -10.15 17.68 -18.88
CA THR A 10 -9.91 16.48 -18.09
C THR A 10 -8.85 16.84 -17.06
N GLN A 11 -9.27 17.42 -15.95
CA GLN A 11 -8.47 17.35 -14.74
C GLN A 11 -8.45 15.87 -14.37
N SER A 12 -7.36 15.22 -14.72
CA SER A 12 -6.96 13.97 -14.12
C SER A 12 -7.16 14.13 -12.62
N THR A 13 -8.09 13.39 -12.05
CA THR A 13 -8.30 13.31 -10.63
C THR A 13 -7.00 12.73 -10.09
N ARG A 14 -6.06 13.61 -9.71
CA ARG A 14 -4.84 13.22 -9.03
C ARG A 14 -5.30 12.61 -7.72
N SER A 15 -5.23 11.31 -7.63
CA SER A 15 -5.46 10.60 -6.38
C SER A 15 -4.51 11.18 -5.34
N ILE A 16 -5.08 11.85 -4.33
CA ILE A 16 -4.34 12.53 -3.26
C ILE A 16 -3.70 11.52 -2.31
N LEU A 17 -3.97 10.24 -2.51
CA LEU A 17 -3.47 9.18 -1.66
C LEU A 17 -2.16 8.64 -2.19
N THR A 18 -1.08 8.98 -1.52
CA THR A 18 0.21 8.34 -1.71
C THR A 18 0.11 6.92 -1.19
N TRP A 19 0.21 5.96 -2.07
CA TRP A 19 0.24 4.55 -1.72
C TRP A 19 1.56 4.24 -1.03
N PRO A 20 1.58 3.69 0.18
CA PRO A 20 2.83 3.37 0.83
C PRO A 20 3.55 2.23 0.10
N ILE A 21 4.86 2.43 -0.05
CA ILE A 21 5.82 1.40 -0.41
C ILE A 21 6.85 1.36 0.71
N ALA A 22 7.17 0.18 1.20
CA ALA A 22 8.18 0.02 2.23
C ALA A 22 9.18 -1.08 1.88
N ALA A 23 10.40 -0.93 2.41
CA ALA A 23 11.47 -1.91 2.30
C ALA A 23 12.25 -1.99 3.61
N PRO A 24 12.61 -3.18 4.10
CA PRO A 24 13.43 -3.32 5.30
C PRO A 24 14.80 -2.71 5.09
N VAL A 25 15.38 -2.17 6.17
CA VAL A 25 16.74 -1.65 6.14
C VAL A 25 17.72 -2.82 6.30
N PRO A 26 18.66 -3.03 5.36
CA PRO A 26 19.63 -4.11 5.48
C PRO A 26 20.42 -4.03 6.81
N GLU A 27 20.63 -5.17 7.44
CA GLU A 27 21.41 -5.30 8.69
C GLU A 27 20.84 -4.54 9.90
N GLN A 28 19.64 -3.97 9.78
CA GLN A 28 18.96 -3.29 10.89
C GLN A 28 17.61 -3.98 11.12
N GLU A 29 17.60 -4.89 12.08
CA GLU A 29 16.39 -5.60 12.47
C GLU A 29 15.29 -4.63 12.91
N HIS A 30 14.06 -4.94 12.51
CA HIS A 30 12.85 -4.18 12.90
C HIS A 30 12.79 -2.73 12.44
N GLN A 31 13.57 -2.36 11.43
CA GLN A 31 13.50 -1.04 10.80
C GLN A 31 13.23 -1.14 9.30
N PHE A 32 12.43 -0.23 8.78
CA PHE A 32 12.13 -0.16 7.36
C PHE A 32 12.00 1.30 6.89
N LEU A 33 12.23 1.48 5.59
CA LEU A 33 12.00 2.74 4.91
C LEU A 33 10.59 2.75 4.34
N ILE A 34 9.87 3.86 4.48
CA ILE A 34 8.55 4.08 3.92
C ILE A 34 8.50 5.46 3.26
N ASN A 35 7.73 5.62 2.20
CA ASN A 35 7.59 6.92 1.55
C ASN A 35 6.82 7.92 2.42
N PRO A 36 7.13 9.23 2.29
CA PRO A 36 6.48 10.27 3.06
C PRO A 36 4.99 10.41 2.71
N TYR A 37 4.19 10.76 3.70
CA TYR A 37 2.77 11.02 3.53
C TYR A 37 2.52 12.33 2.76
N GLY A 38 1.56 12.29 1.84
CA GLY A 38 1.12 13.48 1.10
C GLY A 38 1.92 13.79 -0.17
N TYR A 39 2.90 12.94 -0.53
CA TYR A 39 3.72 13.10 -1.74
C TYR A 39 3.24 12.16 -2.86
N PHE A 40 3.32 12.60 -4.10
CA PHE A 40 3.12 11.72 -5.26
C PHE A 40 4.37 10.89 -5.54
N PHE A 41 4.22 9.74 -6.18
CA PHE A 41 5.35 8.87 -6.51
C PHE A 41 6.48 9.55 -7.29
N ASN A 42 6.14 10.48 -8.17
CA ASN A 42 7.12 11.24 -8.94
C ASN A 42 7.83 12.34 -8.15
N GLU A 43 7.43 12.58 -6.91
CA GLU A 43 8.04 13.54 -5.98
C GLU A 43 8.95 12.84 -4.96
N ILE A 44 8.81 11.50 -4.83
CA ILE A 44 9.58 10.72 -3.86
C ILE A 44 11.01 10.55 -4.37
N THR A 45 11.95 10.80 -3.48
CA THR A 45 13.39 10.58 -3.70
C THR A 45 13.95 9.68 -2.60
N ALA A 46 15.13 9.13 -2.76
CA ALA A 46 15.78 8.33 -1.72
C ALA A 46 15.95 9.12 -0.41
N SER A 47 16.22 10.42 -0.51
CA SER A 47 16.38 11.31 0.66
C SER A 47 15.08 11.72 1.33
N SER A 48 13.93 11.52 0.68
CA SER A 48 12.62 11.79 1.28
C SER A 48 12.02 10.56 1.99
N LEU A 49 12.63 9.39 1.87
CA LEU A 49 12.16 8.20 2.57
C LEU A 49 12.31 8.37 4.08
N VAL A 50 11.30 7.96 4.80
CA VAL A 50 11.26 8.03 6.27
C VAL A 50 11.65 6.67 6.83
N LYS A 51 12.62 6.64 7.72
CA LYS A 51 13.05 5.45 8.42
C LYS A 51 12.29 5.31 9.73
N VAL A 52 11.61 4.19 9.88
CA VAL A 52 10.77 3.89 11.05
C VAL A 52 11.07 2.52 11.62
N ASP A 53 10.77 2.35 12.90
CA ASP A 53 10.75 1.05 13.57
C ASP A 53 9.36 0.41 13.54
N LEU A 54 9.21 -0.79 14.06
CA LEU A 54 7.93 -1.52 14.12
C LEU A 54 6.91 -0.92 15.10
N ASP A 55 7.34 -0.01 15.97
CA ASP A 55 6.49 0.71 16.92
C ASP A 55 5.98 2.04 16.33
N GLY A 56 6.49 2.44 15.17
CA GLY A 56 6.11 3.67 14.47
C GLY A 56 6.96 4.89 14.84
N ASN A 57 8.05 4.70 15.56
CA ASN A 57 8.95 5.79 15.84
C ASN A 57 9.81 6.12 14.61
N ILE A 58 9.96 7.40 14.31
CA ILE A 58 10.90 7.87 13.31
C ILE A 58 12.31 7.76 13.88
N VAL A 59 13.15 6.93 13.26
CA VAL A 59 14.49 6.59 13.76
C VAL A 59 15.53 7.65 13.41
N GLU A 60 15.37 8.30 12.26
CA GLU A 60 16.28 9.36 11.82
C GLU A 60 15.54 10.71 11.73
N PRO A 61 16.15 11.82 12.15
CA PRO A 61 15.51 13.13 12.07
C PRO A 61 15.08 13.47 10.64
N THR A 62 13.83 13.84 10.48
CA THR A 62 13.24 14.24 9.18
C THR A 62 12.09 15.21 9.41
N GLU A 63 11.78 16.03 8.39
CA GLU A 63 10.60 16.88 8.36
C GLU A 63 9.35 16.16 7.83
N TYR A 64 9.53 14.95 7.31
CA TYR A 64 8.45 14.18 6.70
C TYR A 64 7.65 13.38 7.73
N MET A 65 6.37 13.21 7.45
CA MET A 65 5.47 12.35 8.22
C MET A 65 5.18 11.07 7.45
N ILE A 66 4.78 10.03 8.15
CA ILE A 66 4.26 8.79 7.56
C ILE A 66 2.74 8.74 7.62
N ASN A 67 2.14 7.95 6.73
CA ASN A 67 0.71 7.65 6.78
C ASN A 67 0.45 6.59 7.89
N PRO A 68 -0.31 6.91 8.95
CA PRO A 68 -0.57 5.94 10.04
C PRO A 68 -1.25 4.65 9.56
N ALA A 69 -2.21 4.75 8.64
CA ALA A 69 -2.88 3.57 8.09
C ALA A 69 -1.91 2.71 7.26
N GLY A 70 -1.08 3.36 6.44
CA GLY A 70 -0.01 2.67 5.73
C GLY A 70 0.98 2.01 6.67
N PHE A 71 1.36 2.69 7.75
CA PHE A 71 2.24 2.12 8.76
C PHE A 71 1.65 0.83 9.37
N THR A 72 0.37 0.81 9.74
CA THR A 72 -0.28 -0.37 10.31
C THR A 72 -0.13 -1.60 9.40
N ILE A 73 -0.43 -1.44 8.11
CA ILE A 73 -0.34 -2.53 7.13
C ILE A 73 1.13 -2.97 6.92
N HIS A 74 2.01 -2.01 6.67
CA HIS A 74 3.41 -2.30 6.32
C HIS A 74 4.18 -2.88 7.51
N SER A 75 3.99 -2.35 8.72
CA SER A 75 4.63 -2.88 9.93
C SER A 75 4.17 -4.29 10.26
N ALA A 76 2.90 -4.64 10.01
CA ALA A 76 2.39 -5.99 10.18
C ALA A 76 3.19 -7.00 9.34
N ILE A 77 3.36 -6.69 8.06
CA ILE A 77 4.03 -7.61 7.14
C ILE A 77 5.55 -7.67 7.41
N HIS A 78 6.22 -6.53 7.62
CA HIS A 78 7.65 -6.54 7.94
C HIS A 78 7.98 -7.19 9.28
N ALA A 79 7.08 -7.17 10.25
CA ALA A 79 7.26 -7.88 11.52
C ALA A 79 7.12 -9.41 11.38
N ALA A 80 6.26 -9.88 10.47
CA ALA A 80 5.91 -11.30 10.36
C ALA A 80 6.65 -12.05 9.23
N ARG A 81 7.16 -11.34 8.22
CA ARG A 81 7.66 -11.90 6.96
C ARG A 81 9.07 -11.38 6.65
N GLU A 82 10.09 -12.10 7.09
CA GLU A 82 11.50 -11.79 6.77
C GLU A 82 11.81 -11.88 5.26
N ASP A 83 11.03 -12.67 4.53
CA ASP A 83 11.14 -12.81 3.09
C ASP A 83 10.53 -11.64 2.31
N ALA A 84 9.67 -10.82 2.95
CA ALA A 84 9.07 -9.65 2.33
C ALA A 84 10.09 -8.51 2.18
N LYS A 85 10.82 -8.50 1.06
CA LYS A 85 11.82 -7.45 0.76
C LYS A 85 11.18 -6.12 0.36
N PHE A 86 9.94 -6.15 -0.10
CA PHE A 86 9.14 -4.96 -0.39
C PHE A 86 7.68 -5.22 -0.03
N VAL A 87 7.04 -4.22 0.54
CA VAL A 87 5.59 -4.20 0.73
C VAL A 87 5.04 -3.02 -0.05
N LEU A 88 4.03 -3.27 -0.88
CA LEU A 88 3.37 -2.28 -1.71
C LEU A 88 1.86 -2.34 -1.46
N HIS A 89 1.29 -1.23 -1.05
CA HIS A 89 -0.16 -1.06 -0.93
C HIS A 89 -0.64 -0.06 -1.98
N VAL A 90 -1.63 -0.45 -2.78
CA VAL A 90 -2.14 0.39 -3.88
C VAL A 90 -3.67 0.33 -3.95
N HIS A 91 -4.27 1.43 -4.43
CA HIS A 91 -5.70 1.54 -4.71
C HIS A 91 -5.93 1.85 -6.19
N THR A 92 -5.46 0.98 -7.06
CA THR A 92 -5.76 1.13 -8.49
C THR A 92 -7.25 0.90 -8.75
N ASP A 93 -7.83 1.59 -9.73
CA ASP A 93 -9.24 1.44 -10.07
C ASP A 93 -9.61 -0.03 -10.32
N ALA A 94 -8.75 -0.76 -11.02
CA ALA A 94 -8.95 -2.19 -11.28
C ALA A 94 -8.87 -3.04 -10.00
N GLY A 95 -7.90 -2.76 -9.11
CA GLY A 95 -7.76 -3.47 -7.83
C GLY A 95 -8.96 -3.24 -6.93
N ILE A 96 -9.38 -1.98 -6.76
CA ILE A 96 -10.58 -1.61 -5.99
C ILE A 96 -11.83 -2.28 -6.57
N ALA A 97 -11.99 -2.27 -7.90
CA ALA A 97 -13.15 -2.86 -8.54
C ALA A 97 -13.26 -4.37 -8.25
N VAL A 98 -12.14 -5.10 -8.30
CA VAL A 98 -12.12 -6.53 -8.00
C VAL A 98 -12.32 -6.77 -6.49
N ALA A 99 -11.64 -6.03 -5.63
CA ALA A 99 -11.77 -6.16 -4.18
C ALA A 99 -13.19 -5.88 -3.68
N ALA A 100 -13.94 -5.01 -4.37
CA ALA A 100 -15.32 -4.68 -4.01
C ALA A 100 -16.37 -5.69 -4.52
N THR A 101 -15.97 -6.71 -5.29
CA THR A 101 -16.90 -7.75 -5.76
C THR A 101 -16.94 -8.91 -4.77
N LYS A 102 -18.12 -9.50 -4.61
CA LYS A 102 -18.31 -10.66 -3.72
C LYS A 102 -17.50 -11.87 -4.18
N GLU A 103 -17.32 -12.04 -5.46
CA GLU A 103 -16.63 -13.16 -6.09
C GLU A 103 -15.10 -12.97 -6.08
N GLY A 104 -14.62 -11.74 -5.85
CA GLY A 104 -13.20 -11.42 -5.94
C GLY A 104 -12.62 -11.60 -7.33
N LEU A 105 -11.36 -12.02 -7.42
CA LEU A 105 -10.68 -12.25 -8.69
C LEU A 105 -11.12 -13.59 -9.32
N LEU A 106 -11.79 -13.50 -10.47
CA LEU A 106 -12.28 -14.69 -11.18
C LEU A 106 -11.20 -15.31 -12.09
N PRO A 107 -11.17 -16.65 -12.25
CA PRO A 107 -10.21 -17.37 -13.10
C PRO A 107 -10.55 -17.30 -14.60
N ILE A 108 -10.80 -16.11 -15.12
CA ILE A 108 -11.29 -15.89 -16.49
C ILE A 108 -10.24 -15.34 -17.46
N SER A 109 -9.01 -15.19 -17.01
CA SER A 109 -7.89 -14.74 -17.85
C SER A 109 -6.57 -15.38 -17.41
N GLN A 110 -5.59 -15.43 -18.30
CA GLN A 110 -4.23 -15.89 -17.95
C GLN A 110 -3.61 -15.03 -16.84
N HIS A 111 -3.88 -13.74 -16.84
CA HIS A 111 -3.38 -12.81 -15.80
C HIS A 111 -3.99 -13.14 -14.44
N ALA A 112 -5.30 -13.39 -14.38
CA ALA A 112 -5.96 -13.81 -13.14
C ALA A 112 -5.41 -15.15 -12.64
N LEU A 113 -5.22 -16.12 -13.54
CA LEU A 113 -4.66 -17.44 -13.18
C LEU A 113 -3.23 -17.36 -12.68
N ALA A 114 -2.44 -16.37 -13.09
CA ALA A 114 -1.09 -16.16 -12.57
C ALA A 114 -1.07 -15.60 -11.14
N VAL A 115 -2.08 -14.83 -10.76
CA VAL A 115 -2.18 -14.19 -9.44
C VAL A 115 -2.89 -15.06 -8.41
N LEU A 116 -3.98 -15.71 -8.81
CA LEU A 116 -4.88 -16.47 -7.92
C LEU A 116 -4.17 -17.44 -6.95
N PRO A 117 -3.15 -18.21 -7.35
CA PRO A 117 -2.47 -19.14 -6.43
C PRO A 117 -1.80 -18.44 -5.23
N ASN A 118 -1.44 -17.16 -5.40
CA ASN A 118 -0.73 -16.35 -4.41
C ASN A 118 -1.57 -15.19 -3.89
N LEU A 119 -2.89 -15.24 -4.05
CA LEU A 119 -3.82 -14.21 -3.61
C LEU A 119 -4.54 -14.63 -2.33
N ALA A 120 -4.50 -13.76 -1.35
CA ALA A 120 -5.29 -13.82 -0.13
C ALA A 120 -6.41 -12.76 -0.15
N TYR A 121 -7.35 -12.87 0.76
CA TYR A 121 -8.39 -11.89 0.99
C TYR A 121 -8.45 -11.53 2.47
N HIS A 122 -8.66 -10.26 2.74
CA HIS A 122 -8.85 -9.72 4.08
C HIS A 122 -10.20 -9.00 4.14
N ASP A 123 -10.96 -9.27 5.19
CA ASP A 123 -12.23 -8.59 5.39
C ASP A 123 -12.01 -7.11 5.69
N TYR A 124 -12.75 -6.23 5.01
CA TYR A 124 -12.61 -4.80 5.18
C TYR A 124 -13.04 -4.34 6.58
N GLU A 125 -12.09 -3.87 7.38
CA GLU A 125 -12.31 -3.39 8.75
C GLU A 125 -12.36 -1.84 8.86
N GLY A 126 -12.33 -1.14 7.73
CA GLY A 126 -12.29 0.32 7.68
C GLY A 126 -10.89 0.85 7.36
N ILE A 127 -10.58 2.06 7.86
CA ILE A 127 -9.23 2.63 7.72
C ILE A 127 -8.33 1.96 8.75
N ALA A 128 -7.23 1.36 8.31
CA ALA A 128 -6.28 0.56 9.11
C ALA A 128 -5.50 1.43 10.13
N LEU A 129 -6.21 1.98 11.11
CA LEU A 129 -5.63 2.77 12.21
C LEU A 129 -5.48 1.96 13.49
N ASN A 130 -6.20 0.82 13.59
CA ASN A 130 -6.12 -0.05 14.75
C ASN A 130 -4.96 -1.03 14.58
N LEU A 131 -3.99 -0.97 15.49
CA LEU A 131 -2.84 -1.89 15.46
C LEU A 131 -3.21 -3.36 15.71
N ASP A 132 -4.36 -3.64 16.33
CA ASP A 132 -4.85 -5.01 16.52
C ASP A 132 -5.22 -5.70 15.18
N GLU A 133 -5.46 -4.93 14.10
CA GLU A 133 -5.68 -5.43 12.75
C GLU A 133 -4.44 -6.13 12.18
N ARG A 134 -3.23 -5.79 12.67
CA ARG A 134 -1.97 -6.39 12.20
C ARG A 134 -1.95 -7.91 12.29
N GLU A 135 -2.45 -8.48 13.37
CA GLU A 135 -2.48 -9.94 13.56
C GLU A 135 -3.38 -10.61 12.51
N ARG A 136 -4.52 -9.99 12.18
CA ARG A 136 -5.47 -10.52 11.19
C ARG A 136 -4.94 -10.37 9.78
N LEU A 137 -4.31 -9.24 9.44
CA LEU A 137 -3.63 -9.03 8.17
C LEU A 137 -2.57 -10.11 7.91
N VAL A 138 -1.76 -10.43 8.91
CA VAL A 138 -0.73 -11.47 8.82
C VAL A 138 -1.36 -12.84 8.68
N GLN A 139 -2.39 -13.14 9.47
CA GLN A 139 -3.09 -14.42 9.43
C GLN A 139 -3.73 -14.65 8.05
N ASP A 140 -4.41 -13.66 7.51
CA ASP A 140 -5.11 -13.76 6.23
C ASP A 140 -4.14 -13.82 5.05
N LEU A 141 -3.04 -13.05 5.09
CA LEU A 141 -2.01 -13.13 4.06
C LEU A 141 -1.33 -14.50 4.04
N GLY A 142 -1.03 -15.08 5.21
CA GLY A 142 -0.35 -16.36 5.33
C GLY A 142 0.96 -16.41 4.56
N ASP A 143 1.10 -17.41 3.70
CA ASP A 143 2.24 -17.61 2.79
C ASP A 143 2.09 -16.88 1.43
N LYS A 144 0.98 -16.19 1.21
CA LYS A 144 0.67 -15.52 -0.05
C LYS A 144 1.52 -14.26 -0.24
N THR A 145 1.58 -13.81 -1.49
CA THR A 145 2.34 -12.61 -1.88
C THR A 145 1.46 -11.43 -2.28
N SER A 146 0.16 -11.65 -2.35
CA SER A 146 -0.83 -10.61 -2.71
C SER A 146 -2.07 -10.76 -1.84
N MET A 147 -2.75 -9.66 -1.56
CA MET A 147 -3.99 -9.64 -0.79
C MET A 147 -4.93 -8.54 -1.31
N LEU A 148 -6.21 -8.81 -1.31
CA LEU A 148 -7.30 -7.88 -1.63
C LEU A 148 -8.22 -7.71 -0.42
#